data_aff35d99611f7de23f18f5e78e317403
#
_entry.id   aff35d99611f7de23f18f5e78e317403
#
_cell.length_a   1.000
_cell.length_b   1.000
_cell.length_c   1.000
_cell.angle_alpha   90.00
_cell.angle_beta   90.00
_cell.angle_gamma   90.00
#
_symmetry.space_group_name_H-M   'P 1'
#
loop_
_entity.id
_entity.type
_entity.pdbx_description
1 polymer ?
#
loop_
_entity_poly.entity_id
_entity_poly.type
_entity_poly.pdbx_seq_one_letter_code
_entity_poly.pdbx_strand_id
1 'polypeptide(L)'
;MARKPFDPMDSVPAALRGLILDFEWSRERLWALDLPARATAIEELRWLLALPWWSYNGVHFAISPDQVRADPGRYRVQYARTMAADLTLPLHVLVWQDRVVTMLDGVHRLLKADLAGLQLVATKPVPPRCLDIIACSR
;
A
#
# COMPACT_ATOMS: atom_id res chain seq x y z
N MET A 1 -6.43 -9.92 22.77
CA MET A 1 -5.52 -8.79 23.03
C MET A 1 -5.95 -7.56 22.25
N ALA A 2 -5.91 -6.41 22.90
CA ALA A 2 -6.27 -5.15 22.25
C ALA A 2 -5.22 -4.75 21.20
N ARG A 3 -5.68 -4.28 20.05
CA ARG A 3 -4.81 -3.75 19.02
C ARG A 3 -4.24 -2.39 19.46
N LYS A 4 -2.99 -2.13 19.13
CA LYS A 4 -2.39 -0.83 19.38
C LYS A 4 -2.92 0.18 18.38
N PRO A 5 -3.53 1.30 18.82
CA PRO A 5 -4.06 2.30 17.89
C PRO A 5 -2.95 2.91 17.03
N PHE A 6 -3.32 3.28 15.82
CA PHE A 6 -2.45 4.04 14.93
C PHE A 6 -2.51 5.52 15.33
N ASP A 7 -1.46 6.02 15.97
CA ASP A 7 -1.41 7.38 16.52
C ASP A 7 -1.68 8.49 15.50
N PRO A 8 -1.17 8.41 14.24
CA PRO A 8 -1.41 9.46 13.27
C PRO A 8 -2.81 9.51 12.67
N MET A 9 -3.81 8.75 13.18
CA MET A 9 -5.16 8.72 12.58
C MET A 9 -5.78 10.09 12.40
N ASP A 10 -5.54 11.03 13.32
CA ASP A 10 -6.07 12.39 13.23
C ASP A 10 -5.52 13.16 12.03
N SER A 11 -4.33 12.79 11.53
CA SER A 11 -3.71 13.42 10.37
C SER A 11 -4.03 12.70 9.06
N VAL A 12 -4.78 11.59 9.10
CA VAL A 12 -5.17 10.87 7.89
C VAL A 12 -6.20 11.69 7.11
N PRO A 13 -5.93 12.05 5.84
CA PRO A 13 -6.88 12.82 5.05
C PRO A 13 -8.14 12.01 4.73
N ALA A 14 -9.23 12.72 4.41
CA ALA A 14 -10.50 12.09 4.12
C ALA A 14 -10.42 11.02 3.02
N ALA A 15 -9.57 11.23 2.02
CA ALA A 15 -9.39 10.28 0.91
C ALA A 15 -8.87 8.91 1.36
N LEU A 16 -8.16 8.84 2.49
CA LEU A 16 -7.60 7.59 3.02
C LEU A 16 -8.36 7.03 4.22
N ARG A 17 -9.35 7.73 4.72
CA ARG A 17 -10.17 7.22 5.83
C ARG A 17 -10.90 5.96 5.40
N GLY A 18 -10.83 4.93 6.24
CA GLY A 18 -11.36 3.62 5.88
C GLY A 18 -10.45 2.78 4.98
N LEU A 19 -9.36 3.37 4.45
CA LEU A 19 -8.35 2.67 3.65
C LEU A 19 -7.06 2.44 4.42
N ILE A 20 -6.77 3.26 5.43
CA ILE A 20 -5.68 3.05 6.37
C ILE A 20 -6.24 2.31 7.59
N LEU A 21 -5.54 1.27 8.02
CA LEU A 21 -5.92 0.55 9.23
C LEU A 21 -5.76 1.46 10.44
N ASP A 22 -6.72 1.42 11.35
CA ASP A 22 -6.74 2.27 12.54
C ASP A 22 -5.91 1.74 13.71
N PHE A 23 -5.06 0.77 13.43
CA PHE A 23 -4.16 0.16 14.40
C PHE A 23 -2.77 -0.03 13.78
N GLU A 24 -1.75 -0.07 14.64
CA GLU A 24 -0.41 -0.40 14.20
C GLU A 24 -0.31 -1.89 13.87
N TRP A 25 0.42 -2.22 12.80
CA TRP A 25 0.61 -3.58 12.37
C TRP A 25 2.05 -3.82 11.92
N SER A 26 2.45 -5.09 11.92
CA SER A 26 3.80 -5.52 11.62
C SER A 26 3.92 -5.95 10.15
N ARG A 27 4.76 -5.24 9.40
CA ARG A 27 5.11 -5.62 8.03
C ARG A 27 5.74 -7.01 7.98
N GLU A 28 6.58 -7.33 8.97
CA GLU A 28 7.23 -8.64 9.07
C GLU A 28 6.19 -9.76 9.21
N ARG A 29 5.19 -9.56 10.06
CA ARG A 29 4.10 -10.53 10.21
C ARG A 29 3.24 -10.64 8.96
N LEU A 30 3.00 -9.53 8.27
CA LEU A 30 2.29 -9.53 7.00
C LEU A 30 3.02 -10.39 5.98
N TRP A 31 4.33 -10.20 5.84
CA TRP A 31 5.14 -10.95 4.89
C TRP A 31 5.28 -12.42 5.25
N ALA A 32 5.15 -12.77 6.54
CA ALA A 32 5.20 -14.14 7.02
C ALA A 32 3.88 -14.91 6.83
N LEU A 33 2.80 -14.24 6.44
CA LEU A 33 1.54 -14.93 6.17
C LEU A 33 1.70 -15.88 4.98
N ASP A 34 1.30 -17.13 5.18
CA ASP A 34 1.31 -18.14 4.14
C ASP A 34 0.03 -18.01 3.30
N LEU A 35 0.08 -17.10 2.33
CA LEU A 35 -1.03 -16.82 1.43
C LEU A 35 -0.58 -17.04 -0.01
N PRO A 36 -1.45 -17.62 -0.85
CA PRO A 36 -1.11 -17.79 -2.27
C PRO A 36 -1.05 -16.44 -2.98
N ALA A 37 -0.07 -16.30 -3.88
CA ALA A 37 0.01 -15.18 -4.79
C ALA A 37 -0.84 -15.45 -6.03
N ARG A 38 -1.38 -14.38 -6.62
CA ARG A 38 -2.08 -14.45 -7.89
C ARG A 38 -1.71 -13.28 -8.78
N ALA A 39 -1.85 -13.43 -10.09
CA ALA A 39 -1.73 -12.33 -11.02
C ALA A 39 -2.99 -11.46 -10.96
N THR A 40 -2.80 -10.15 -10.84
CA THR A 40 -3.90 -9.19 -10.77
C THR A 40 -3.67 -8.12 -11.83
N ALA A 41 -4.72 -7.75 -12.54
CA ALA A 41 -4.63 -6.68 -13.53
C ALA A 41 -4.33 -5.35 -12.84
N ILE A 42 -3.31 -4.64 -13.32
CA ILE A 42 -2.94 -3.32 -12.78
C ILE A 42 -4.12 -2.35 -12.90
N GLU A 43 -4.91 -2.47 -13.95
CA GLU A 43 -6.11 -1.67 -14.14
C GLU A 43 -7.06 -1.71 -12.92
N GLU A 44 -7.17 -2.85 -12.26
CA GLU A 44 -8.00 -3.01 -11.05
C GLU A 44 -7.41 -2.30 -9.83
N LEU A 45 -6.11 -1.99 -9.86
CA LEU A 45 -5.39 -1.39 -8.74
C LEU A 45 -5.02 0.08 -8.98
N ARG A 46 -5.17 0.58 -10.20
CA ARG A 46 -4.67 1.91 -10.58
C ARG A 46 -5.31 3.04 -9.78
N TRP A 47 -6.55 2.87 -9.31
CA TRP A 47 -7.20 3.86 -8.47
C TRP A 47 -6.44 4.15 -7.16
N LEU A 48 -5.68 3.18 -6.66
CA LEU A 48 -4.85 3.34 -5.47
C LEU A 48 -3.73 4.36 -5.68
N LEU A 49 -3.27 4.54 -6.92
CA LEU A 49 -2.19 5.48 -7.25
C LEU A 49 -2.62 6.95 -7.16
N ALA A 50 -3.91 7.22 -7.13
CA ALA A 50 -4.43 8.57 -6.96
C ALA A 50 -4.51 9.01 -5.49
N LEU A 51 -4.25 8.11 -4.55
CA LEU A 51 -4.40 8.38 -3.12
C LEU A 51 -3.09 8.90 -2.50
N PRO A 52 -3.15 9.80 -1.51
CA PRO A 52 -1.97 10.45 -0.94
C PRO A 52 -1.27 9.58 0.13
N TRP A 53 -0.71 8.46 -0.28
CA TRP A 53 -0.06 7.50 0.62
C TRP A 53 1.24 8.02 1.24
N TRP A 54 1.93 8.95 0.59
CA TRP A 54 3.34 9.22 0.83
C TRP A 54 3.58 10.56 1.49
N SER A 55 4.61 10.59 2.34
CA SER A 55 5.07 11.83 2.97
C SER A 55 5.83 12.73 2.00
N TYR A 56 5.79 14.04 2.26
CA TYR A 56 6.57 15.04 1.55
C TYR A 56 6.95 16.15 2.52
N ASN A 57 8.24 16.51 2.54
CA ASN A 57 8.79 17.56 3.43
C ASN A 57 8.35 17.37 4.90
N GLY A 58 8.40 16.13 5.40
CA GLY A 58 8.04 15.82 6.78
C GLY A 58 6.56 15.75 7.08
N VAL A 59 5.69 15.97 6.08
CA VAL A 59 4.24 15.87 6.23
C VAL A 59 3.79 14.49 5.77
N HIS A 60 3.10 13.75 6.65
CA HIS A 60 2.53 12.45 6.32
C HIS A 60 1.31 12.60 5.40
N PHE A 61 1.07 11.59 4.55
CA PHE A 61 -0.10 11.52 3.67
C PHE A 61 -0.28 12.78 2.83
N ALA A 62 0.81 13.25 2.24
CA ALA A 62 0.86 14.54 1.55
C ALA A 62 0.74 14.44 0.03
N ILE A 63 1.27 13.35 -0.56
CA ILE A 63 1.34 13.22 -2.01
C ILE A 63 0.96 11.81 -2.48
N SER A 64 0.41 11.76 -3.70
CA SER A 64 0.05 10.51 -4.35
C SER A 64 1.16 10.00 -5.27
N PRO A 65 1.19 8.69 -5.56
CA PRO A 65 2.03 8.15 -6.62
C PRO A 65 1.84 8.85 -7.98
N ASP A 66 0.61 9.21 -8.32
CA ASP A 66 0.33 9.93 -9.57
C ASP A 66 1.00 11.31 -9.62
N GLN A 67 1.06 12.01 -8.48
CA GLN A 67 1.80 13.26 -8.39
C GLN A 67 3.30 13.04 -8.60
N VAL A 68 3.85 11.96 -8.06
CA VAL A 68 5.27 11.63 -8.21
C VAL A 68 5.60 11.33 -9.67
N ARG A 69 4.76 10.55 -10.37
CA ARG A 69 5.00 10.29 -11.80
C ARG A 69 4.92 11.56 -12.64
N ALA A 70 4.04 12.49 -12.28
CA ALA A 70 3.85 13.73 -13.03
C ALA A 70 5.02 14.71 -12.86
N ASP A 71 5.72 14.66 -11.73
CA ASP A 71 6.83 15.57 -11.44
C ASP A 71 7.93 14.87 -10.62
N PRO A 72 8.67 13.92 -11.25
CA PRO A 72 9.70 13.16 -10.53
C PRO A 72 10.83 14.03 -9.98
N GLY A 73 11.13 15.15 -10.64
CA GLY A 73 12.16 16.07 -10.18
C GLY A 73 11.82 16.77 -8.87
N ARG A 74 10.55 17.10 -8.67
CA ARG A 74 10.05 17.69 -7.42
C ARG A 74 9.99 16.65 -6.29
N TYR A 75 9.59 15.42 -6.60
CA TYR A 75 9.36 14.35 -5.63
C TYR A 75 10.44 13.28 -5.71
N ARG A 76 11.71 13.71 -5.72
CA ARG A 76 12.86 12.84 -5.98
C ARG A 76 12.99 11.66 -5.01
N VAL A 77 12.69 11.85 -3.72
CA VAL A 77 12.82 10.80 -2.72
C VAL A 77 11.86 9.65 -3.01
N GLN A 78 10.59 9.97 -3.23
CA GLN A 78 9.58 8.95 -3.53
C GLN A 78 9.79 8.31 -4.89
N TYR A 79 10.22 9.10 -5.87
CA TYR A 79 10.56 8.57 -7.19
C TYR A 79 11.72 7.57 -7.12
N ALA A 80 12.78 7.90 -6.37
CA ALA A 80 13.92 7.02 -6.19
C ALA A 80 13.52 5.70 -5.51
N ARG A 81 12.66 5.76 -4.49
CA ARG A 81 12.12 4.56 -3.84
C ARG A 81 11.29 3.71 -4.81
N THR A 82 10.53 4.35 -5.67
CA THR A 82 9.76 3.66 -6.72
C THR A 82 10.69 2.93 -7.68
N MET A 83 11.71 3.59 -8.17
CA MET A 83 12.66 2.98 -9.12
C MET A 83 13.50 1.88 -8.48
N ALA A 84 13.76 1.95 -7.18
CA ALA A 84 14.48 0.93 -6.43
C ALA A 84 13.59 -0.26 -6.01
N ALA A 85 12.28 -0.18 -6.19
CA ALA A 85 11.37 -1.23 -5.76
C ALA A 85 11.61 -2.53 -6.53
N ASP A 86 11.47 -3.66 -5.84
CA ASP A 86 11.70 -4.99 -6.39
C ASP A 86 10.39 -5.60 -6.89
N LEU A 87 10.23 -5.65 -8.21
CA LEU A 87 9.02 -6.17 -8.85
C LEU A 87 8.89 -7.70 -8.74
N THR A 88 9.90 -8.41 -8.24
CA THR A 88 9.79 -9.85 -7.98
C THR A 88 8.98 -10.15 -6.72
N LEU A 89 8.78 -9.15 -5.86
CA LEU A 89 8.00 -9.30 -4.64
C LEU A 89 6.52 -8.96 -4.91
N PRO A 90 5.58 -9.75 -4.35
CA PRO A 90 4.17 -9.48 -4.55
C PRO A 90 3.68 -8.28 -3.73
N LEU A 91 2.61 -7.66 -4.19
CA LEU A 91 1.88 -6.66 -3.42
C LEU A 91 0.99 -7.38 -2.39
N HIS A 92 0.82 -6.78 -1.21
CA HIS A 92 -0.17 -7.28 -0.24
C HIS A 92 -1.38 -6.35 -0.26
N VAL A 93 -2.54 -6.90 -0.60
CA VAL A 93 -3.80 -6.15 -0.70
C VAL A 93 -4.82 -6.75 0.27
N LEU A 94 -5.56 -5.89 0.96
CA LEU A 94 -6.69 -6.32 1.76
C LEU A 94 -7.88 -6.55 0.83
N VAL A 95 -8.51 -7.71 0.94
CA VAL A 95 -9.66 -8.06 0.09
C VAL A 95 -10.89 -8.38 0.93
N TRP A 96 -12.04 -8.06 0.39
CA TRP A 96 -13.34 -8.41 0.95
C TRP A 96 -14.27 -8.79 -0.19
N GLN A 97 -14.88 -9.97 -0.11
CA GLN A 97 -15.79 -10.48 -1.18
C GLN A 97 -15.14 -10.39 -2.57
N ASP A 98 -13.91 -10.88 -2.69
CA ASP A 98 -13.10 -10.91 -3.92
C ASP A 98 -12.76 -9.52 -4.51
N ARG A 99 -12.97 -8.45 -3.76
CA ARG A 99 -12.60 -7.10 -4.18
C ARG A 99 -11.45 -6.57 -3.35
N VAL A 100 -10.56 -5.83 -3.99
CA VAL A 100 -9.49 -5.11 -3.29
C VAL A 100 -10.12 -3.93 -2.54
N VAL A 101 -9.94 -3.95 -1.22
CA VAL A 101 -10.41 -2.86 -0.35
C VAL A 101 -9.34 -1.79 -0.23
N THR A 102 -8.09 -2.18 -0.03
CA THR A 102 -6.97 -1.26 0.10
C THR A 102 -5.63 -1.96 -0.09
N MET A 103 -4.58 -1.17 -0.25
CA MET A 103 -3.21 -1.65 -0.25
C MET A 103 -2.68 -1.73 1.19
N LEU A 104 -2.09 -2.86 1.55
CA LEU A 104 -1.38 -3.01 2.81
C LEU A 104 0.12 -2.74 2.65
N ASP A 105 0.73 -3.29 1.59
CA ASP A 105 2.15 -3.08 1.30
C ASP A 105 2.42 -3.19 -0.19
N GLY A 106 3.21 -2.26 -0.73
CA GLY A 106 3.68 -2.35 -2.09
C GLY A 106 3.28 -1.21 -3.03
N VAL A 107 2.90 -0.03 -2.50
CA VAL A 107 2.49 1.11 -3.35
C VAL A 107 3.63 1.54 -4.31
N HIS A 108 4.89 1.53 -3.85
CA HIS A 108 6.03 1.84 -4.72
C HIS A 108 6.18 0.81 -5.84
N ARG A 109 5.98 -0.47 -5.54
CA ARG A 109 6.01 -1.54 -6.54
C ARG A 109 4.88 -1.39 -7.54
N LEU A 110 3.69 -1.01 -7.09
CA LEU A 110 2.55 -0.79 -7.98
C LEU A 110 2.85 0.35 -8.97
N LEU A 111 3.36 1.48 -8.48
CA LEU A 111 3.72 2.60 -9.36
C LEU A 111 4.80 2.17 -10.36
N LYS A 112 5.84 1.47 -9.90
CA LYS A 112 6.90 1.01 -10.80
C LYS A 112 6.37 0.07 -11.88
N ALA A 113 5.49 -0.86 -11.52
CA ALA A 113 4.89 -1.77 -12.48
C ALA A 113 4.05 -1.02 -13.53
N ASP A 114 3.28 -0.03 -13.10
CA ASP A 114 2.49 0.79 -14.00
C ASP A 114 3.38 1.64 -14.93
N LEU A 115 4.45 2.24 -14.41
CA LEU A 115 5.43 2.99 -15.21
C LEU A 115 6.14 2.08 -16.23
N ALA A 116 6.38 0.82 -15.89
CA ALA A 116 6.99 -0.15 -16.78
C ALA A 116 6.03 -0.69 -17.84
N GLY A 117 4.76 -0.29 -17.82
CA GLY A 117 3.77 -0.74 -18.78
C GLY A 117 3.28 -2.17 -18.58
N LEU A 118 3.49 -2.75 -17.38
CA LEU A 118 3.00 -4.09 -17.10
C LEU A 118 1.48 -4.09 -17.01
N GLN A 119 0.86 -5.16 -17.52
CA GLN A 119 -0.59 -5.34 -17.44
C GLN A 119 -1.00 -6.11 -16.19
N LEU A 120 -0.12 -6.97 -15.69
CA LEU A 120 -0.36 -7.82 -14.54
C LEU A 120 0.72 -7.60 -13.49
N VAL A 121 0.35 -7.75 -12.23
CA VAL A 121 1.26 -7.71 -11.09
C VAL A 121 0.89 -8.82 -10.12
N ALA A 122 1.89 -9.43 -9.48
CA ALA A 122 1.64 -10.43 -8.45
C ALA A 122 1.09 -9.78 -7.19
N THR A 123 0.00 -10.32 -6.66
CA THR A 123 -0.57 -9.89 -5.39
C THR A 123 -0.76 -11.07 -4.45
N LYS A 124 -0.65 -10.82 -3.15
CA LYS A 124 -1.13 -11.72 -2.10
C LYS A 124 -2.39 -11.11 -1.49
N PRO A 125 -3.58 -11.62 -1.84
CA PRO A 125 -4.80 -11.16 -1.22
C PRO A 125 -4.84 -11.56 0.26
N VAL A 126 -5.04 -10.58 1.13
CA VAL A 126 -5.08 -10.77 2.58
C VAL A 126 -6.54 -10.69 3.03
N PRO A 127 -7.12 -11.77 3.56
CA PRO A 127 -8.48 -11.72 4.07
C PRO A 127 -8.54 -11.02 5.43
N PRO A 128 -9.69 -10.42 5.80
CA PRO A 128 -9.82 -9.69 7.07
C PRO A 128 -9.48 -10.51 8.32
N ARG A 129 -9.67 -11.83 8.29
CA ARG A 129 -9.31 -12.70 9.41
C ARG A 129 -7.83 -12.64 9.77
N CYS A 130 -6.97 -12.24 8.84
CA CYS A 130 -5.53 -12.14 9.08
C CYS A 130 -5.13 -10.83 9.78
N LEU A 131 -6.03 -9.87 9.92
CA LEU A 131 -5.69 -8.56 10.50
C LEU A 131 -5.24 -8.68 11.95
N ASP A 132 -5.84 -9.59 12.73
CA ASP A 132 -5.40 -9.80 14.12
C ASP A 132 -4.02 -10.44 14.21
N ILE A 133 -3.63 -11.22 13.20
CA ILE A 133 -2.30 -11.84 13.15
C ILE A 133 -1.22 -10.79 12.96
N ILE A 134 -1.46 -9.80 12.11
CA ILE A 134 -0.48 -8.76 11.79
C ILE A 134 -0.51 -7.59 12.77
N ALA A 135 -1.59 -7.42 13.53
CA ALA A 135 -1.77 -6.29 14.44
C ALA A 135 -0.74 -6.30 15.57
N CYS A 136 -0.21 -5.12 15.90
CA CYS A 136 0.58 -4.93 17.09
C CYS A 136 -0.35 -4.86 18.32
N SER A 137 0.09 -5.43 19.43
CA SER A 137 -0.64 -5.38 20.70
C SER A 137 -0.23 -4.15 21.50
N ARG A 138 -1.16 -3.67 22.29
CA ARG A 138 -0.89 -2.65 23.31
C ARG A 138 0.04 -3.19 24.38
#